data_96bd9ee074df0a0de309987d733ccf26
#
_entry.id   96bd9ee074df0a0de309987d733ccf26
#
_cell.length_a   1.000
_cell.length_b   1.000
_cell.length_c   1.000
_cell.angle_alpha   90.00
_cell.angle_beta   90.00
_cell.angle_gamma   90.00
#
_symmetry.space_group_name_H-M   'P 1'
#
loop_
_entity.id
_entity.type
_entity.pdbx_description
1 polymer ?
#
loop_
_entity_poly.entity_id
_entity_poly.type
_entity_poly.pdbx_seq_one_letter_code
_entity_poly.pdbx_strand_id
1 'polypeptide(L)'
;MTNIAFIGLGNMGGPMAANLVKAGHSVAGFDLSPASCDQARTDGVSVTGSAADAVRDAEIVITMLPAGKHVLAVWADILSSVKEGALLIDCSTIDVDSARKAHVRGREQERNLMTLDAPVSGGVGGAKGATLTFMAGGTKAAFDRAEPILSKMGKRVVHCGEAGAGQAAKICNNMILGISMIGVAEAFVLAEKLGLSHQALFDVASTSSGQCWSLTTYCPVPGPVPASPANNEYKPGFAAALMLKDLKLAQEAALASGASTPLGAEAAQLYALFNNAGHEGDDFSGIINFIRGQKS
;
A
#
# COMPACT_ATOMS: atom_id res chain seq x y z
N MET A 1 23.67 -8.74 10.18
CA MET A 1 23.41 -7.32 10.42
C MET A 1 23.66 -6.61 9.09
N THR A 2 22.72 -5.82 8.59
CA THR A 2 22.78 -5.14 7.28
C THR A 2 22.55 -3.65 7.54
N ASN A 3 23.27 -2.79 6.84
CA ASN A 3 23.04 -1.35 6.88
C ASN A 3 21.93 -0.99 5.88
N ILE A 4 20.83 -0.46 6.39
CA ILE A 4 19.64 -0.14 5.61
C ILE A 4 19.35 1.37 5.71
N ALA A 5 19.09 2.02 4.58
CA ALA A 5 18.49 3.35 4.56
C ALA A 5 16.98 3.24 4.37
N PHE A 6 16.21 4.01 5.12
CA PHE A 6 14.77 4.07 4.99
C PHE A 6 14.29 5.51 4.79
N ILE A 7 13.76 5.82 3.61
CA ILE A 7 13.33 7.16 3.23
C ILE A 7 11.80 7.21 3.17
N GLY A 8 11.21 8.08 3.99
CA GLY A 8 9.77 8.15 4.22
C GLY A 8 9.38 7.36 5.48
N LEU A 9 9.27 8.08 6.61
CA LEU A 9 9.04 7.52 7.96
C LEU A 9 7.61 7.82 8.47
N GLY A 10 6.68 8.06 7.55
CA GLY A 10 5.28 8.31 7.89
C GLY A 10 4.56 7.08 8.45
N ASN A 11 3.21 7.09 8.40
CA ASN A 11 2.34 6.08 9.03
C ASN A 11 2.65 4.62 8.63
N MET A 12 3.22 4.41 7.46
CA MET A 12 3.62 3.08 6.97
C MET A 12 5.12 2.85 7.18
N GLY A 13 5.96 3.79 6.68
CA GLY A 13 7.40 3.60 6.67
C GLY A 13 8.05 3.60 8.06
N GLY A 14 7.54 4.43 8.99
CA GLY A 14 8.04 4.44 10.38
C GLY A 14 7.95 3.07 11.06
N PRO A 15 6.76 2.44 11.13
CA PRO A 15 6.62 1.08 11.66
C PRO A 15 7.42 0.02 10.90
N MET A 16 7.55 0.15 9.57
CA MET A 16 8.36 -0.76 8.76
C MET A 16 9.86 -0.65 9.15
N ALA A 17 10.38 0.58 9.26
CA ALA A 17 11.75 0.84 9.70
C ALA A 17 12.01 0.31 11.13
N ALA A 18 11.06 0.54 12.05
CA ALA A 18 11.12 0.01 13.42
C ALA A 18 11.21 -1.52 13.47
N ASN A 19 10.49 -2.23 12.59
CA ASN A 19 10.58 -3.69 12.51
C ASN A 19 11.96 -4.17 12.01
N LEU A 20 12.61 -3.42 11.13
CA LEU A 20 13.99 -3.72 10.71
C LEU A 20 14.99 -3.53 11.86
N VAL A 21 14.82 -2.46 12.66
CA VAL A 21 15.63 -2.25 13.87
C VAL A 21 15.44 -3.41 14.85
N LYS A 22 14.19 -3.80 15.13
CA LYS A 22 13.86 -4.96 16.00
C LYS A 22 14.43 -6.27 15.48
N ALA A 23 14.57 -6.41 14.16
CA ALA A 23 15.20 -7.57 13.55
C ALA A 23 16.74 -7.56 13.60
N GLY A 24 17.36 -6.54 14.22
CA GLY A 24 18.82 -6.43 14.43
C GLY A 24 19.57 -5.80 13.26
N HIS A 25 18.91 -5.08 12.38
CA HIS A 25 19.55 -4.30 11.32
C HIS A 25 19.93 -2.89 11.81
N SER A 26 20.96 -2.27 11.22
CA SER A 26 21.28 -0.87 11.39
C SER A 26 20.44 -0.06 10.39
N VAL A 27 19.55 0.82 10.88
CA VAL A 27 18.64 1.58 10.02
C VAL A 27 18.93 3.07 10.15
N ALA A 28 19.40 3.68 9.06
CA ALA A 28 19.48 5.12 8.88
C ALA A 28 18.18 5.61 8.21
N GLY A 29 17.55 6.66 8.74
CA GLY A 29 16.25 7.12 8.23
C GLY A 29 16.20 8.59 7.91
N PHE A 30 15.33 8.97 6.97
CA PHE A 30 15.04 10.37 6.64
C PHE A 30 13.56 10.57 6.28
N ASP A 31 12.99 11.65 6.78
CA ASP A 31 11.67 12.15 6.41
C ASP A 31 11.67 13.68 6.45
N LEU A 32 10.77 14.32 5.70
CA LEU A 32 10.56 15.76 5.73
C LEU A 32 9.77 16.22 6.97
N SER A 33 9.02 15.33 7.60
CA SER A 33 8.22 15.59 8.80
C SER A 33 9.06 15.46 10.06
N PRO A 34 9.27 16.53 10.84
CA PRO A 34 9.96 16.45 12.12
C PRO A 34 9.31 15.44 13.08
N ALA A 35 7.98 15.42 13.14
CA ALA A 35 7.24 14.51 14.01
C ALA A 35 7.48 13.03 13.65
N SER A 36 7.53 12.70 12.34
CA SER A 36 7.89 11.35 11.88
C SER A 36 9.32 10.99 12.24
N CYS A 37 10.25 11.94 12.11
CA CYS A 37 11.65 11.76 12.51
C CYS A 37 11.80 11.50 14.00
N ASP A 38 11.08 12.26 14.86
CA ASP A 38 11.15 12.12 16.32
C ASP A 38 10.59 10.76 16.76
N GLN A 39 9.47 10.33 16.17
CA GLN A 39 8.92 9.00 16.43
C GLN A 39 9.91 7.90 16.00
N ALA A 40 10.50 8.02 14.82
CA ALA A 40 11.47 7.03 14.33
C ALA A 40 12.73 6.93 15.22
N ARG A 41 13.22 8.06 15.75
CA ARG A 41 14.32 8.04 16.76
C ARG A 41 13.93 7.26 18.00
N THR A 42 12.71 7.46 18.49
CA THR A 42 12.18 6.70 19.66
C THR A 42 12.14 5.20 19.36
N ASP A 43 11.87 4.83 18.12
CA ASP A 43 11.80 3.45 17.65
C ASP A 43 13.19 2.86 17.29
N GLY A 44 14.29 3.62 17.52
CA GLY A 44 15.66 3.16 17.34
C GLY A 44 16.26 3.38 15.96
N VAL A 45 15.60 4.16 15.09
CA VAL A 45 16.13 4.55 13.77
C VAL A 45 17.13 5.70 13.93
N SER A 46 18.30 5.61 13.30
CA SER A 46 19.30 6.67 13.25
C SER A 46 18.89 7.72 12.19
N VAL A 47 18.15 8.73 12.62
CA VAL A 47 17.64 9.77 11.70
C VAL A 47 18.74 10.73 11.28
N THR A 48 18.92 10.89 9.97
CA THR A 48 19.94 11.76 9.33
C THR A 48 19.37 13.12 8.93
N GLY A 49 20.25 14.04 8.54
CA GLY A 49 19.87 15.38 8.09
C GLY A 49 19.38 15.45 6.64
N SER A 50 19.68 14.42 5.83
CA SER A 50 19.24 14.33 4.43
C SER A 50 19.07 12.88 3.97
N ALA A 51 18.35 12.68 2.88
CA ALA A 51 18.23 11.38 2.23
C ALA A 51 19.60 10.89 1.71
N ALA A 52 20.41 11.79 1.17
CA ALA A 52 21.75 11.47 0.67
C ALA A 52 22.69 10.98 1.78
N ASP A 53 22.58 11.55 3.00
CA ASP A 53 23.36 11.07 4.15
C ASP A 53 22.89 9.69 4.62
N ALA A 54 21.58 9.44 4.59
CA ALA A 54 21.03 8.15 4.99
C ALA A 54 21.52 6.99 4.13
N VAL A 55 21.71 7.23 2.82
CA VAL A 55 22.03 6.16 1.86
C VAL A 55 23.52 5.87 1.70
N ARG A 56 24.41 6.73 2.21
CA ARG A 56 25.86 6.71 1.93
C ARG A 56 26.53 5.37 2.22
N ASP A 57 26.18 4.75 3.35
CA ASP A 57 26.77 3.48 3.79
C ASP A 57 25.80 2.31 3.70
N ALA A 58 24.61 2.56 3.11
CA ALA A 58 23.54 1.56 3.04
C ALA A 58 23.81 0.50 1.96
N GLU A 59 23.64 -0.75 2.33
CA GLU A 59 23.63 -1.89 1.41
C GLU A 59 22.25 -2.06 0.74
N ILE A 60 21.22 -1.60 1.43
CA ILE A 60 19.83 -1.62 0.97
C ILE A 60 19.20 -0.25 1.25
N VAL A 61 18.53 0.30 0.26
CA VAL A 61 17.76 1.53 0.37
C VAL A 61 16.29 1.21 0.16
N ILE A 62 15.45 1.62 1.10
CA ILE A 62 14.00 1.42 1.03
C ILE A 62 13.32 2.78 0.99
N THR A 63 12.41 2.97 0.03
CA THR A 63 11.56 4.17 -0.05
C THR A 63 10.09 3.82 0.22
N MET A 64 9.38 4.70 0.96
CA MET A 64 7.95 4.59 1.22
C MET A 64 7.31 5.97 1.15
N LEU A 65 6.93 6.39 -0.04
CA LEU A 65 6.62 7.77 -0.41
C LEU A 65 5.20 7.90 -0.98
N PRO A 66 4.60 9.11 -0.98
CA PRO A 66 3.17 9.28 -1.33
C PRO A 66 2.83 9.02 -2.81
N ALA A 67 3.74 9.29 -3.77
CA ALA A 67 3.45 9.22 -5.20
C ALA A 67 4.71 9.03 -6.05
N GLY A 68 4.55 8.58 -7.32
CA GLY A 68 5.62 8.32 -8.25
C GLY A 68 6.58 9.50 -8.47
N LYS A 69 6.04 10.73 -8.55
CA LYS A 69 6.87 11.93 -8.66
C LYS A 69 7.86 12.10 -7.50
N HIS A 70 7.46 11.72 -6.28
CA HIS A 70 8.34 11.80 -5.11
C HIS A 70 9.40 10.70 -5.14
N VAL A 71 9.04 9.48 -5.55
CA VAL A 71 10.00 8.38 -5.74
C VAL A 71 11.05 8.78 -6.77
N LEU A 72 10.62 9.27 -7.93
CA LEU A 72 11.54 9.69 -9.01
C LEU A 72 12.44 10.85 -8.60
N ALA A 73 11.94 11.82 -7.81
CA ALA A 73 12.73 12.93 -7.31
C ALA A 73 13.76 12.47 -6.28
N VAL A 74 13.34 11.71 -5.27
CA VAL A 74 14.22 11.18 -4.22
C VAL A 74 15.30 10.27 -4.83
N TRP A 75 14.94 9.37 -5.74
CA TRP A 75 15.94 8.52 -6.40
C TRP A 75 16.95 9.34 -7.21
N ALA A 76 16.49 10.39 -7.93
CA ALA A 76 17.42 11.28 -8.64
C ALA A 76 18.45 11.94 -7.71
N ASP A 77 18.00 12.36 -6.51
CA ASP A 77 18.88 13.03 -5.53
C ASP A 77 19.88 12.07 -4.88
N ILE A 78 19.49 10.82 -4.62
CA ILE A 78 20.30 9.89 -3.84
C ILE A 78 21.23 9.00 -4.68
N LEU A 79 20.90 8.74 -5.97
CA LEU A 79 21.59 7.74 -6.79
C LEU A 79 23.11 7.95 -6.87
N SER A 80 23.58 9.20 -6.88
CA SER A 80 25.02 9.52 -6.86
C SER A 80 25.70 9.19 -5.52
N SER A 81 24.94 9.13 -4.43
CA SER A 81 25.43 8.90 -3.07
C SER A 81 25.27 7.44 -2.62
N VAL A 82 24.47 6.65 -3.33
CA VAL A 82 24.22 5.23 -3.00
C VAL A 82 25.49 4.40 -3.22
N LYS A 83 25.76 3.48 -2.31
CA LYS A 83 26.90 2.56 -2.37
C LYS A 83 26.84 1.68 -3.63
N GLU A 84 28.00 1.40 -4.23
CA GLU A 84 28.11 0.47 -5.34
C GLU A 84 27.55 -0.92 -4.96
N GLY A 85 26.80 -1.53 -5.87
CA GLY A 85 26.16 -2.82 -5.65
C GLY A 85 24.97 -2.79 -4.66
N ALA A 86 24.50 -1.62 -4.20
CA ALA A 86 23.34 -1.55 -3.31
C ALA A 86 22.05 -2.02 -4.00
N LEU A 87 21.09 -2.45 -3.17
CA LEU A 87 19.73 -2.78 -3.60
C LEU A 87 18.78 -1.64 -3.21
N LEU A 88 18.07 -1.07 -4.19
CA LEU A 88 17.03 -0.06 -3.99
C LEU A 88 15.66 -0.74 -4.09
N ILE A 89 14.84 -0.56 -3.05
CA ILE A 89 13.49 -1.13 -2.96
C ILE A 89 12.50 0.02 -2.80
N ASP A 90 11.57 0.17 -3.72
CA ASP A 90 10.45 1.10 -3.52
C ASP A 90 9.21 0.37 -3.04
N CYS A 91 8.81 0.63 -1.79
CA CYS A 91 7.60 0.07 -1.18
C CYS A 91 6.37 0.97 -1.35
N SER A 92 6.51 2.09 -2.03
CA SER A 92 5.42 3.04 -2.30
C SER A 92 4.36 2.42 -3.22
N THR A 93 3.11 2.86 -3.11
CA THR A 93 2.08 2.57 -4.11
C THR A 93 2.02 3.71 -5.12
N ILE A 94 2.55 3.46 -6.31
CA ILE A 94 2.73 4.44 -7.39
C ILE A 94 2.25 3.87 -8.73
N ASP A 95 2.22 4.71 -9.75
CA ASP A 95 1.93 4.25 -11.10
C ASP A 95 3.04 3.36 -11.67
N VAL A 96 2.66 2.42 -12.53
CA VAL A 96 3.56 1.41 -13.11
C VAL A 96 4.67 2.05 -13.95
N ASP A 97 4.39 3.16 -14.63
CA ASP A 97 5.34 3.87 -15.48
C ASP A 97 6.45 4.53 -14.63
N SER A 98 6.07 5.21 -13.53
CA SER A 98 7.04 5.76 -12.58
C SER A 98 7.94 4.68 -11.98
N ALA A 99 7.37 3.51 -11.61
CA ALA A 99 8.15 2.39 -11.12
C ALA A 99 9.18 1.92 -12.17
N ARG A 100 8.74 1.71 -13.40
CA ARG A 100 9.64 1.31 -14.50
C ARG A 100 10.73 2.36 -14.77
N LYS A 101 10.39 3.65 -14.74
CA LYS A 101 11.36 4.74 -14.86
C LYS A 101 12.39 4.74 -13.73
N ALA A 102 11.97 4.46 -12.50
CA ALA A 102 12.88 4.33 -11.36
C ALA A 102 13.86 3.16 -11.57
N HIS A 103 13.37 2.00 -12.03
CA HIS A 103 14.23 0.87 -12.39
C HIS A 103 15.26 1.21 -13.50
N VAL A 104 14.83 1.94 -14.55
CA VAL A 104 15.72 2.37 -15.62
C VAL A 104 16.81 3.28 -15.06
N ARG A 105 16.44 4.31 -14.29
CA ARG A 105 17.40 5.24 -13.67
C ARG A 105 18.42 4.54 -12.77
N GLY A 106 17.98 3.56 -11.99
CA GLY A 106 18.89 2.76 -11.15
C GLY A 106 19.89 1.96 -11.97
N ARG A 107 19.45 1.35 -13.09
CA ARG A 107 20.32 0.57 -13.97
C ARG A 107 21.29 1.40 -14.80
N GLU A 108 20.93 2.63 -15.15
CA GLU A 108 21.79 3.56 -15.90
C GLU A 108 22.95 4.09 -15.06
N GLN A 109 22.94 3.88 -13.74
CA GLN A 109 24.10 4.19 -12.92
C GLN A 109 25.18 3.13 -13.12
N GLU A 110 26.41 3.54 -13.40
CA GLU A 110 27.58 2.67 -13.52
C GLU A 110 28.03 2.17 -12.12
N ARG A 111 27.09 1.69 -11.28
CA ARG A 111 27.31 1.29 -9.88
C ARG A 111 26.78 -0.09 -9.55
N ASN A 112 26.44 -0.90 -10.54
CA ASN A 112 25.90 -2.26 -10.35
C ASN A 112 24.68 -2.30 -9.40
N LEU A 113 23.81 -1.30 -9.42
CA LEU A 113 22.65 -1.22 -8.55
C LEU A 113 21.60 -2.26 -8.95
N MET A 114 21.00 -2.89 -7.95
CA MET A 114 19.80 -3.69 -8.12
C MET A 114 18.57 -2.86 -7.74
N THR A 115 17.45 -3.09 -8.40
CA THR A 115 16.21 -2.34 -8.15
C THR A 115 15.00 -3.26 -8.04
N LEU A 116 14.06 -2.93 -7.14
CA LEU A 116 12.83 -3.67 -6.90
C LEU A 116 11.69 -2.71 -6.58
N ASP A 117 10.53 -2.84 -7.22
CA ASP A 117 9.29 -2.25 -6.75
C ASP A 117 8.55 -3.28 -5.88
N ALA A 118 8.15 -2.90 -4.68
CA ALA A 118 7.58 -3.82 -3.69
C ALA A 118 6.44 -3.17 -2.88
N PRO A 119 5.37 -2.67 -3.55
CA PRO A 119 4.22 -2.14 -2.84
C PRO A 119 3.60 -3.16 -1.89
N VAL A 120 2.88 -2.63 -0.90
CA VAL A 120 2.41 -3.41 0.24
C VAL A 120 0.88 -3.47 0.35
N SER A 121 0.40 -4.52 0.99
CA SER A 121 -0.98 -4.66 1.44
C SER A 121 -1.00 -5.09 2.91
N GLY A 122 -1.95 -4.54 3.71
CA GLY A 122 -2.09 -4.83 5.14
C GLY A 122 -2.30 -3.57 6.00
N GLY A 123 -2.20 -2.36 5.40
CA GLY A 123 -2.41 -1.09 6.08
C GLY A 123 -1.45 -0.84 7.25
N VAL A 124 -1.74 0.18 8.05
CA VAL A 124 -0.90 0.58 9.20
C VAL A 124 -0.81 -0.54 10.25
N GLY A 125 -1.89 -1.28 10.46
CA GLY A 125 -1.91 -2.44 11.36
C GLY A 125 -0.92 -3.52 10.92
N GLY A 126 -0.91 -3.85 9.64
CA GLY A 126 0.04 -4.78 9.05
C GLY A 126 1.49 -4.30 9.12
N ALA A 127 1.72 -2.99 8.91
CA ALA A 127 3.05 -2.39 9.06
C ALA A 127 3.56 -2.50 10.50
N LYS A 128 2.73 -2.16 11.49
CA LYS A 128 3.08 -2.28 12.92
C LYS A 128 3.32 -3.74 13.35
N GLY A 129 2.49 -4.66 12.87
CA GLY A 129 2.53 -6.08 13.22
C GLY A 129 3.53 -6.92 12.41
N ALA A 130 4.28 -6.33 11.48
CA ALA A 130 5.15 -7.06 10.54
C ALA A 130 4.39 -8.17 9.76
N THR A 131 3.15 -7.90 9.38
CA THR A 131 2.27 -8.86 8.70
C THR A 131 1.90 -8.44 7.29
N LEU A 132 2.64 -7.49 6.72
CA LEU A 132 2.38 -7.00 5.36
C LEU A 132 2.53 -8.12 4.32
N THR A 133 1.80 -7.99 3.21
CA THR A 133 2.07 -8.70 1.98
C THR A 133 2.80 -7.77 1.03
N PHE A 134 4.00 -8.14 0.60
CA PHE A 134 4.78 -7.44 -0.42
C PHE A 134 4.54 -8.06 -1.80
N MET A 135 4.34 -7.21 -2.79
CA MET A 135 4.20 -7.59 -4.20
C MET A 135 5.44 -7.08 -4.94
N ALA A 136 6.41 -7.96 -5.19
CA ALA A 136 7.72 -7.57 -5.67
C ALA A 136 7.86 -7.71 -7.18
N GLY A 137 8.28 -6.64 -7.85
CA GLY A 137 8.62 -6.59 -9.28
C GLY A 137 10.09 -6.22 -9.48
N GLY A 138 10.79 -6.98 -10.32
CA GLY A 138 12.19 -6.80 -10.64
C GLY A 138 12.86 -8.13 -10.94
N THR A 139 14.17 -8.11 -11.20
CA THR A 139 14.90 -9.35 -11.51
C THR A 139 14.85 -10.35 -10.37
N LYS A 140 14.92 -11.63 -10.69
CA LYS A 140 14.99 -12.70 -9.66
C LYS A 140 16.13 -12.48 -8.67
N ALA A 141 17.29 -12.03 -9.13
CA ALA A 141 18.43 -11.74 -8.27
C ALA A 141 18.16 -10.61 -7.28
N ALA A 142 17.49 -9.53 -7.72
CA ALA A 142 17.06 -8.44 -6.84
C ALA A 142 16.03 -8.93 -5.81
N PHE A 143 15.07 -9.74 -6.25
CA PHE A 143 14.07 -10.36 -5.38
C PHE A 143 14.73 -11.24 -4.30
N ASP A 144 15.60 -12.15 -4.68
CA ASP A 144 16.25 -13.08 -3.73
C ASP A 144 17.07 -12.35 -2.66
N ARG A 145 17.66 -11.21 -3.04
CA ARG A 145 18.38 -10.34 -2.10
C ARG A 145 17.44 -9.54 -1.20
N ALA A 146 16.27 -9.13 -1.70
CA ALA A 146 15.27 -8.35 -0.96
C ALA A 146 14.45 -9.20 0.02
N GLU A 147 14.09 -10.42 -0.35
CA GLU A 147 13.14 -11.29 0.37
C GLU A 147 13.48 -11.45 1.86
N PRO A 148 14.73 -11.72 2.27
CA PRO A 148 15.08 -11.85 3.69
C PRO A 148 14.83 -10.57 4.51
N ILE A 149 14.94 -9.40 3.89
CA ILE A 149 14.70 -8.10 4.51
C ILE A 149 13.21 -7.77 4.55
N LEU A 150 12.51 -7.95 3.42
CA LEU A 150 11.06 -7.73 3.34
C LEU A 150 10.29 -8.64 4.29
N SER A 151 10.76 -9.87 4.51
CA SER A 151 10.20 -10.84 5.46
C SER A 151 10.32 -10.41 6.94
N LYS A 152 11.11 -9.37 7.27
CA LYS A 152 11.13 -8.76 8.61
C LYS A 152 10.00 -7.76 8.83
N MET A 153 9.38 -7.31 7.76
CA MET A 153 8.28 -6.33 7.77
C MET A 153 6.95 -6.94 7.31
N GLY A 154 6.96 -8.16 6.78
CA GLY A 154 5.78 -8.81 6.23
C GLY A 154 5.75 -10.31 6.42
N LYS A 155 4.53 -10.85 6.41
CA LYS A 155 4.27 -12.29 6.50
C LYS A 155 4.43 -13.00 5.14
N ARG A 156 4.29 -12.26 4.03
CA ARG A 156 4.31 -12.80 2.67
C ARG A 156 5.04 -11.86 1.72
N VAL A 157 5.95 -12.40 0.95
CA VAL A 157 6.65 -11.71 -0.13
C VAL A 157 6.41 -12.50 -1.42
N VAL A 158 5.84 -11.85 -2.43
CA VAL A 158 5.48 -12.52 -3.70
C VAL A 158 6.27 -11.89 -4.83
N HIS A 159 7.04 -12.67 -5.57
CA HIS A 159 7.66 -12.22 -6.82
C HIS A 159 6.61 -12.21 -7.94
N CYS A 160 6.25 -11.03 -8.39
CA CYS A 160 5.19 -10.84 -9.38
C CYS A 160 5.69 -10.79 -10.83
N GLY A 161 7.01 -10.75 -11.03
CA GLY A 161 7.64 -10.65 -12.36
C GLY A 161 8.66 -9.51 -12.42
N GLU A 162 8.90 -9.00 -13.63
CA GLU A 162 9.89 -7.98 -13.93
C GLU A 162 9.47 -6.58 -13.40
N ALA A 163 10.31 -5.58 -13.65
CA ALA A 163 10.12 -4.20 -13.22
C ALA A 163 8.71 -3.64 -13.46
N GLY A 164 8.08 -3.13 -12.40
CA GLY A 164 6.71 -2.62 -12.38
C GLY A 164 5.63 -3.69 -12.17
N ALA A 165 5.99 -4.98 -12.12
CA ALA A 165 5.03 -6.06 -11.89
C ALA A 165 4.44 -6.03 -10.46
N GLY A 166 5.19 -5.58 -9.48
CA GLY A 166 4.69 -5.36 -8.12
C GLY A 166 3.58 -4.31 -8.09
N GLN A 167 3.80 -3.16 -8.73
CA GLN A 167 2.78 -2.12 -8.85
C GLN A 167 1.57 -2.60 -9.65
N ALA A 168 1.78 -3.31 -10.75
CA ALA A 168 0.68 -3.88 -11.53
C ALA A 168 -0.18 -4.86 -10.68
N ALA A 169 0.46 -5.73 -9.91
CA ALA A 169 -0.24 -6.63 -8.99
C ALA A 169 -1.03 -5.84 -7.93
N LYS A 170 -0.42 -4.79 -7.35
CA LYS A 170 -1.06 -3.94 -6.34
C LYS A 170 -2.30 -3.24 -6.86
N ILE A 171 -2.24 -2.56 -8.01
CA ILE A 171 -3.38 -1.82 -8.55
C ILE A 171 -4.52 -2.76 -8.99
N CYS A 172 -4.19 -3.93 -9.56
CA CYS A 172 -5.19 -4.95 -9.89
C CYS A 172 -5.88 -5.48 -8.63
N ASN A 173 -5.10 -5.80 -7.58
CA ASN A 173 -5.67 -6.22 -6.30
C ASN A 173 -6.60 -5.16 -5.70
N ASN A 174 -6.21 -3.90 -5.71
CA ASN A 174 -7.01 -2.84 -5.10
C ASN A 174 -8.22 -2.43 -5.97
N MET A 175 -8.15 -2.63 -7.28
CA MET A 175 -9.33 -2.53 -8.15
C MET A 175 -10.37 -3.61 -7.80
N ILE A 176 -9.95 -4.87 -7.62
CA ILE A 176 -10.84 -5.94 -7.14
C ILE A 176 -11.41 -5.58 -5.76
N LEU A 177 -10.58 -5.06 -4.85
CA LEU A 177 -11.01 -4.66 -3.51
C LEU A 177 -12.08 -3.58 -3.54
N GLY A 178 -11.88 -2.50 -4.34
CA GLY A 178 -12.85 -1.41 -4.46
C GLY A 178 -14.17 -1.85 -5.07
N ILE A 179 -14.12 -2.63 -6.16
CA ILE A 179 -15.31 -3.18 -6.83
C ILE A 179 -16.08 -4.11 -5.89
N SER A 180 -15.38 -5.03 -5.22
CA SER A 180 -16.04 -5.99 -4.32
C SER A 180 -16.64 -5.33 -3.09
N MET A 181 -16.01 -4.27 -2.55
CA MET A 181 -16.58 -3.52 -1.43
C MET A 181 -17.89 -2.82 -1.82
N ILE A 182 -17.95 -2.22 -2.99
CA ILE A 182 -19.19 -1.59 -3.51
C ILE A 182 -20.28 -2.65 -3.68
N GLY A 183 -19.98 -3.77 -4.36
CA GLY A 183 -20.96 -4.84 -4.58
C GLY A 183 -21.47 -5.44 -3.28
N VAL A 184 -20.61 -5.64 -2.28
CA VAL A 184 -21.03 -6.09 -0.93
C VAL A 184 -21.88 -5.03 -0.26
N ALA A 185 -21.52 -3.75 -0.32
CA ALA A 185 -22.29 -2.65 0.25
C ALA A 185 -23.70 -2.56 -0.36
N GLU A 186 -23.82 -2.60 -1.69
CA GLU A 186 -25.10 -2.62 -2.40
C GLU A 186 -25.98 -3.82 -1.99
N ALA A 187 -25.36 -5.01 -1.87
CA ALA A 187 -26.10 -6.21 -1.46
C ALA A 187 -26.67 -6.07 -0.05
N PHE A 188 -25.92 -5.51 0.91
CA PHE A 188 -26.43 -5.27 2.26
C PHE A 188 -27.53 -4.20 2.29
N VAL A 189 -27.37 -3.11 1.53
CA VAL A 189 -28.41 -2.07 1.43
C VAL A 189 -29.70 -2.65 0.81
N LEU A 190 -29.58 -3.48 -0.22
CA LEU A 190 -30.74 -4.16 -0.81
C LEU A 190 -31.40 -5.12 0.22
N ALA A 191 -30.61 -5.90 0.94
CA ALA A 191 -31.12 -6.81 1.96
C ALA A 191 -31.92 -6.08 3.05
N GLU A 192 -31.43 -4.92 3.51
CA GLU A 192 -32.15 -4.06 4.45
C GLU A 192 -33.54 -3.64 3.91
N LYS A 193 -33.61 -3.24 2.64
CA LYS A 193 -34.89 -2.85 2.00
C LYS A 193 -35.84 -4.02 1.81
N LEU A 194 -35.34 -5.25 1.71
CA LEU A 194 -36.10 -6.47 1.60
C LEU A 194 -36.47 -7.09 2.98
N GLY A 195 -36.02 -6.48 4.09
CA GLY A 195 -36.29 -6.98 5.45
C GLY A 195 -35.39 -8.16 5.86
N LEU A 196 -34.30 -8.43 5.13
CA LEU A 196 -33.34 -9.47 5.49
C LEU A 196 -32.32 -8.90 6.47
N SER A 197 -32.05 -9.60 7.58
CA SER A 197 -31.05 -9.14 8.55
C SER A 197 -29.62 -9.26 7.99
N HIS A 198 -28.73 -8.38 8.47
CA HIS A 198 -27.30 -8.42 8.10
C HIS A 198 -26.67 -9.79 8.38
N GLN A 199 -26.99 -10.39 9.54
CA GLN A 199 -26.46 -11.70 9.90
C GLN A 199 -26.93 -12.79 8.92
N ALA A 200 -28.21 -12.79 8.56
CA ALA A 200 -28.76 -13.80 7.64
C ALA A 200 -28.11 -13.69 6.23
N LEU A 201 -27.92 -12.47 5.70
CA LEU A 201 -27.20 -12.30 4.44
C LEU A 201 -25.75 -12.76 4.56
N PHE A 202 -25.07 -12.40 5.65
CA PHE A 202 -23.67 -12.79 5.90
C PHE A 202 -23.51 -14.31 5.96
N ASP A 203 -24.38 -15.01 6.72
CA ASP A 203 -24.30 -16.46 6.89
C ASP A 203 -24.44 -17.21 5.56
N VAL A 204 -25.31 -16.73 4.68
CA VAL A 204 -25.47 -17.29 3.33
C VAL A 204 -24.27 -16.91 2.44
N ALA A 205 -23.98 -15.63 2.30
CA ALA A 205 -23.03 -15.15 1.29
C ALA A 205 -21.57 -15.51 1.63
N SER A 206 -21.21 -15.61 2.92
CA SER A 206 -19.88 -15.99 3.37
C SER A 206 -19.49 -17.43 3.04
N THR A 207 -20.48 -18.30 2.82
CA THR A 207 -20.31 -19.73 2.53
C THR A 207 -20.75 -20.12 1.13
N SER A 208 -21.18 -19.14 0.33
CA SER A 208 -21.71 -19.33 -1.03
C SER A 208 -20.85 -18.58 -2.07
N SER A 209 -21.31 -18.56 -3.31
CA SER A 209 -20.58 -17.96 -4.45
C SER A 209 -20.35 -16.46 -4.35
N GLY A 210 -21.03 -15.74 -3.46
CA GLY A 210 -20.82 -14.32 -3.18
C GLY A 210 -19.62 -14.02 -2.25
N GLN A 211 -18.93 -15.04 -1.75
CA GLN A 211 -17.82 -14.88 -0.83
C GLN A 211 -16.67 -14.07 -1.43
N CYS A 212 -16.19 -13.08 -0.68
CA CYS A 212 -14.98 -12.32 -0.97
C CYS A 212 -14.41 -11.71 0.32
N TRP A 213 -13.18 -11.18 0.26
CA TRP A 213 -12.51 -10.60 1.42
C TRP A 213 -13.30 -9.42 2.04
N SER A 214 -13.90 -8.57 1.21
CA SER A 214 -14.74 -7.44 1.64
C SER A 214 -15.95 -7.88 2.45
N LEU A 215 -16.46 -9.10 2.23
CA LEU A 215 -17.54 -9.69 2.99
C LEU A 215 -17.04 -10.39 4.26
N THR A 216 -16.09 -11.32 4.13
CA THR A 216 -15.73 -12.26 5.21
C THR A 216 -14.72 -11.71 6.21
N THR A 217 -13.93 -10.71 5.82
CA THR A 217 -12.89 -10.13 6.68
C THR A 217 -13.14 -8.65 7.02
N TYR A 218 -13.85 -7.94 6.15
CA TYR A 218 -13.99 -6.48 6.23
C TYR A 218 -15.43 -6.01 5.99
N CYS A 219 -16.40 -6.78 6.48
CA CYS A 219 -17.84 -6.56 6.25
C CYS A 219 -18.24 -5.09 6.54
N PRO A 220 -18.94 -4.41 5.60
CA PRO A 220 -19.23 -2.98 5.72
C PRO A 220 -20.40 -2.67 6.66
N VAL A 221 -21.02 -3.69 7.28
CA VAL A 221 -22.07 -3.51 8.29
C VAL A 221 -21.61 -3.95 9.68
N PRO A 222 -22.09 -3.30 10.76
CA PRO A 222 -21.81 -3.75 12.13
C PRO A 222 -22.36 -5.16 12.40
N GLY A 223 -21.67 -5.91 13.23
CA GLY A 223 -22.08 -7.21 13.76
C GLY A 223 -21.31 -8.39 13.18
N PRO A 224 -21.52 -8.83 11.92
CA PRO A 224 -21.02 -10.11 11.42
C PRO A 224 -19.50 -10.32 11.55
N VAL A 225 -18.71 -9.29 11.39
CA VAL A 225 -17.24 -9.35 11.49
C VAL A 225 -16.75 -8.35 12.56
N PRO A 226 -16.52 -8.78 13.81
CA PRO A 226 -16.24 -7.88 14.93
C PRO A 226 -15.04 -6.95 14.74
N ALA A 227 -14.01 -7.39 13.99
CA ALA A 227 -12.80 -6.61 13.73
C ALA A 227 -12.98 -5.59 12.59
N SER A 228 -14.12 -5.59 11.88
CA SER A 228 -14.37 -4.65 10.79
C SER A 228 -14.51 -3.21 11.31
N PRO A 229 -14.01 -2.20 10.57
CA PRO A 229 -14.21 -0.78 10.87
C PRO A 229 -15.66 -0.36 11.04
N ALA A 230 -16.61 -1.07 10.43
CA ALA A 230 -18.03 -0.84 10.62
C ALA A 230 -18.47 -0.91 12.10
N ASN A 231 -17.77 -1.68 12.95
CA ASN A 231 -18.01 -1.75 14.40
C ASN A 231 -17.29 -0.64 15.19
N ASN A 232 -16.53 0.24 14.53
CA ASN A 232 -15.79 1.32 15.16
C ASN A 232 -15.98 2.64 14.39
N GLU A 233 -17.24 2.96 14.08
CA GLU A 233 -17.64 4.22 13.43
C GLU A 233 -16.88 4.51 12.13
N TYR A 234 -16.49 3.47 11.40
CA TYR A 234 -15.67 3.53 10.18
C TYR A 234 -14.35 4.31 10.36
N LYS A 235 -13.76 4.28 11.57
CA LYS A 235 -12.39 4.76 11.76
C LYS A 235 -11.43 4.00 10.86
N PRO A 236 -10.57 4.70 10.09
CA PRO A 236 -9.94 4.09 8.93
C PRO A 236 -8.85 3.08 9.30
N GLY A 237 -9.02 1.84 8.86
CA GLY A 237 -7.93 0.90 8.62
C GLY A 237 -7.28 1.16 7.25
N PHE A 238 -8.11 1.57 6.27
CA PHE A 238 -7.69 2.04 4.94
C PHE A 238 -8.62 3.18 4.48
N ALA A 239 -8.08 4.41 4.45
CA ALA A 239 -8.87 5.60 4.16
C ALA A 239 -9.44 5.60 2.73
N ALA A 240 -10.64 6.17 2.57
CA ALA A 240 -11.33 6.32 1.30
C ALA A 240 -10.50 7.11 0.27
N ALA A 241 -9.74 8.13 0.71
CA ALA A 241 -8.82 8.85 -0.15
C ALA A 241 -7.72 7.95 -0.75
N LEU A 242 -7.22 6.98 0.01
CA LEU A 242 -6.21 6.04 -0.47
C LEU A 242 -6.82 5.00 -1.42
N MET A 243 -8.05 4.54 -1.16
CA MET A 243 -8.78 3.68 -2.09
C MET A 243 -9.00 4.39 -3.43
N LEU A 244 -9.47 5.63 -3.41
CA LEU A 244 -9.64 6.43 -4.62
C LEU A 244 -8.33 6.60 -5.38
N LYS A 245 -7.23 6.90 -4.68
CA LYS A 245 -5.89 7.00 -5.30
C LYS A 245 -5.53 5.71 -6.04
N ASP A 246 -5.70 4.57 -5.39
CA ASP A 246 -5.32 3.29 -5.97
C ASP A 246 -6.22 2.91 -7.16
N LEU A 247 -7.52 3.22 -7.10
CA LEU A 247 -8.44 3.07 -8.24
C LEU A 247 -8.07 3.97 -9.42
N LYS A 248 -7.66 5.23 -9.16
CA LYS A 248 -7.16 6.12 -10.21
C LYS A 248 -5.90 5.57 -10.89
N LEU A 249 -4.95 5.05 -10.12
CA LEU A 249 -3.76 4.38 -10.66
C LEU A 249 -4.14 3.19 -11.54
N ALA A 250 -5.16 2.42 -11.16
CA ALA A 250 -5.67 1.31 -11.98
C ALA A 250 -6.30 1.82 -13.29
N GLN A 251 -7.06 2.93 -13.27
CA GLN A 251 -7.64 3.52 -14.49
C GLN A 251 -6.57 4.12 -15.41
N GLU A 252 -5.55 4.77 -14.86
CA GLU A 252 -4.41 5.28 -15.62
C GLU A 252 -3.68 4.12 -16.34
N ALA A 253 -3.44 3.02 -15.64
CA ALA A 253 -2.82 1.83 -16.23
C ALA A 253 -3.72 1.16 -17.27
N ALA A 254 -5.04 1.11 -17.05
CA ALA A 254 -6.00 0.58 -18.02
C ALA A 254 -5.99 1.41 -19.31
N LEU A 255 -6.02 2.74 -19.19
CA LEU A 255 -5.94 3.64 -20.34
C LEU A 255 -4.63 3.46 -21.11
N ALA A 256 -3.49 3.40 -20.41
CA ALA A 256 -2.18 3.26 -21.04
C ALA A 256 -1.98 1.90 -21.73
N SER A 257 -2.61 0.83 -21.22
CA SER A 257 -2.52 -0.53 -21.76
C SER A 257 -3.61 -0.88 -22.78
N GLY A 258 -4.65 -0.04 -22.91
CA GLY A 258 -5.83 -0.35 -23.71
C GLY A 258 -6.77 -1.39 -23.08
N ALA A 259 -6.65 -1.66 -21.79
CA ALA A 259 -7.53 -2.59 -21.10
C ALA A 259 -8.90 -1.98 -20.79
N SER A 260 -9.98 -2.75 -21.02
CA SER A 260 -11.34 -2.32 -20.69
C SER A 260 -11.67 -2.71 -19.24
N THR A 261 -11.87 -1.70 -18.38
CA THR A 261 -12.16 -1.89 -16.93
C THR A 261 -13.39 -1.10 -16.48
N PRO A 262 -14.60 -1.35 -17.05
CA PRO A 262 -15.78 -0.54 -16.78
C PRO A 262 -16.17 -0.50 -15.30
N LEU A 263 -16.16 -1.64 -14.60
CA LEU A 263 -16.46 -1.68 -13.17
C LEU A 263 -15.41 -0.96 -12.33
N GLY A 264 -14.15 -1.01 -12.73
CA GLY A 264 -13.07 -0.24 -12.07
C GLY A 264 -13.25 1.26 -12.24
N ALA A 265 -13.71 1.71 -13.42
CA ALA A 265 -14.03 3.11 -13.69
C ALA A 265 -15.23 3.58 -12.84
N GLU A 266 -16.29 2.79 -12.76
CA GLU A 266 -17.45 3.08 -11.93
C GLU A 266 -17.06 3.16 -10.45
N ALA A 267 -16.29 2.19 -9.95
CA ALA A 267 -15.79 2.21 -8.59
C ALA A 267 -14.96 3.47 -8.28
N ALA A 268 -14.10 3.90 -9.20
CA ALA A 268 -13.33 5.13 -9.05
C ALA A 268 -14.24 6.37 -8.96
N GLN A 269 -15.31 6.44 -9.73
CA GLN A 269 -16.27 7.54 -9.67
C GLN A 269 -17.06 7.54 -8.36
N LEU A 270 -17.54 6.38 -7.89
CA LEU A 270 -18.27 6.27 -6.63
C LEU A 270 -17.40 6.69 -5.44
N TYR A 271 -16.15 6.26 -5.38
CA TYR A 271 -15.21 6.72 -4.34
C TYR A 271 -14.84 8.20 -4.50
N ALA A 272 -14.82 8.76 -5.72
CA ALA A 272 -14.63 10.20 -5.91
C ALA A 272 -15.81 10.99 -5.36
N LEU A 273 -17.05 10.53 -5.59
CA LEU A 273 -18.25 11.15 -5.01
C LEU A 273 -18.25 11.05 -3.48
N PHE A 274 -17.90 9.89 -2.92
CA PHE A 274 -17.79 9.67 -1.48
C PHE A 274 -16.78 10.62 -0.83
N ASN A 275 -15.57 10.75 -1.40
CA ASN A 275 -14.56 11.68 -0.91
C ASN A 275 -15.01 13.13 -1.02
N ASN A 276 -15.62 13.54 -2.15
CA ASN A 276 -16.12 14.91 -2.35
C ASN A 276 -17.28 15.28 -1.41
N ALA A 277 -17.95 14.28 -0.83
CA ALA A 277 -18.96 14.47 0.20
C ALA A 277 -18.34 14.67 1.62
N GLY A 278 -17.01 14.74 1.75
CA GLY A 278 -16.30 14.97 3.01
C GLY A 278 -15.85 13.71 3.75
N HIS A 279 -15.86 12.56 3.06
CA HIS A 279 -15.54 11.25 3.66
C HIS A 279 -14.14 10.72 3.28
N GLU A 280 -13.23 11.57 2.82
CA GLU A 280 -11.87 11.21 2.43
C GLU A 280 -11.05 10.58 3.57
N GLY A 281 -11.36 10.98 4.81
CA GLY A 281 -10.72 10.49 6.03
C GLY A 281 -11.35 9.24 6.63
N ASP A 282 -12.54 8.86 6.18
CA ASP A 282 -13.24 7.68 6.68
C ASP A 282 -12.64 6.39 6.09
N ASP A 283 -12.97 5.25 6.71
CA ASP A 283 -12.64 3.96 6.13
C ASP A 283 -13.36 3.76 4.80
N PHE A 284 -12.69 3.16 3.82
CA PHE A 284 -13.27 2.94 2.49
C PHE A 284 -14.56 2.09 2.52
N SER A 285 -14.74 1.25 3.56
CA SER A 285 -15.99 0.49 3.76
C SER A 285 -17.18 1.35 4.16
N GLY A 286 -16.92 2.61 4.63
CA GLY A 286 -17.96 3.60 4.93
C GLY A 286 -18.80 4.02 3.73
N ILE A 287 -18.36 3.70 2.50
CA ILE A 287 -19.12 3.94 1.27
C ILE A 287 -20.55 3.36 1.32
N ILE A 288 -20.79 2.35 2.15
CA ILE A 288 -22.16 1.79 2.35
C ILE A 288 -23.14 2.85 2.84
N ASN A 289 -22.71 3.77 3.73
CA ASN A 289 -23.57 4.83 4.25
C ASN A 289 -23.92 5.84 3.16
N PHE A 290 -22.98 6.14 2.26
CA PHE A 290 -23.22 6.96 1.09
C PHE A 290 -24.23 6.29 0.13
N ILE A 291 -24.09 4.98 -0.13
CA ILE A 291 -25.03 4.19 -0.97
C ILE A 291 -26.44 4.14 -0.34
N ARG A 292 -26.54 4.07 0.99
CA ARG A 292 -27.85 4.13 1.71
C ARG A 292 -28.56 5.47 1.52
N GLY A 293 -27.85 6.53 1.14
CA GLY A 293 -28.38 7.88 1.12
C GLY A 293 -28.57 8.47 2.52
N GLN A 294 -27.87 7.95 3.51
CA GLN A 294 -27.85 8.55 4.85
C GLN A 294 -27.07 9.88 4.77
N LYS A 295 -27.74 10.97 5.16
CA LYS A 295 -27.06 12.22 5.45
C LYS A 295 -26.26 12.01 6.73
N SER A 296 -24.95 12.22 6.65
CA SER A 296 -24.06 12.31 7.82
C SER A 296 -24.48 13.42 8.77
#